data_e045b2283724114550ec714b97367c53
#
_entry.id   e045b2283724114550ec714b97367c53
#
_cell.length_a   1.000
_cell.length_b   1.000
_cell.length_c   1.000
_cell.angle_alpha   90.00
_cell.angle_beta   90.00
_cell.angle_gamma   90.00
#
_symmetry.space_group_name_H-M   'P 1'
#
loop_
_entity.id
_entity.type
_entity.pdbx_description
1 polymer ?
#
loop_
_entity_poly.entity_id
_entity_poly.type
_entity_poly.pdbx_seq_one_letter_code
_entity_poly.pdbx_strand_id
1 'polypeptide(L)'
;MINVAINGVGRIGKLILKLLITNNLNLKYVNELNGDIYSLLHSLEFDSIHGKWLADFEAKDNDLFINGKKIKTSFHNNIETLILKDIDILIDCTGVNKSSKVLEKYFHAGVKKVIVSAPIDETNIANIVYGVNQFVYDPSKHRIITAASCTTNCIAPIIKVLHENIGIKHGSISTIHNLTNSQTLVDIPHVNLRRGRSAINNLIPTTTGSAKAISLIYPELKGKLNGHAIRVPILNSSLTDCVFEMNSNTSVHEINNLFEKASQGSLKGILG
;
A
#
# COMPACT_ATOMS: atom_id res chain seq x y z
N MET A 1 -9.84 -3.85 23.54
CA MET A 1 -9.45 -2.88 22.47
C MET A 1 -8.30 -3.51 21.70
N ILE A 2 -8.31 -3.46 20.36
CA ILE A 2 -7.24 -4.05 19.53
C ILE A 2 -5.99 -3.18 19.61
N ASN A 3 -4.86 -3.77 19.99
CA ASN A 3 -3.57 -3.09 20.05
C ASN A 3 -2.86 -3.19 18.70
N VAL A 4 -2.47 -2.05 18.15
CA VAL A 4 -1.83 -1.95 16.84
C VAL A 4 -0.37 -1.50 16.98
N ALA A 5 0.51 -2.05 16.16
CA ALA A 5 1.87 -1.57 15.98
C ALA A 5 2.15 -1.25 14.50
N ILE A 6 3.09 -0.35 14.24
CA ILE A 6 3.61 -0.05 12.90
C ILE A 6 5.10 -0.31 12.89
N ASN A 7 5.57 -1.00 11.86
CA ASN A 7 6.99 -1.09 11.53
C ASN A 7 7.26 -0.37 10.19
N GLY A 8 8.09 0.68 10.23
CA GLY A 8 8.39 1.57 9.13
C GLY A 8 7.44 2.77 9.04
N VAL A 9 7.97 3.97 9.30
CA VAL A 9 7.22 5.24 9.32
C VAL A 9 7.65 6.15 8.16
N GLY A 10 7.91 5.53 7.01
CA GLY A 10 8.11 6.24 5.74
C GLY A 10 6.80 6.81 5.20
N ARG A 11 6.74 7.07 3.90
CA ARG A 11 5.59 7.72 3.22
C ARG A 11 4.24 7.08 3.53
N ILE A 12 4.16 5.76 3.55
CA ILE A 12 2.91 5.04 3.82
C ILE A 12 2.66 4.93 5.33
N GLY A 13 3.69 4.52 6.09
CA GLY A 13 3.55 4.27 7.53
C GLY A 13 3.10 5.50 8.31
N LYS A 14 3.62 6.70 8.00
CA LYS A 14 3.19 7.94 8.68
C LYS A 14 1.74 8.33 8.38
N LEU A 15 1.24 8.08 7.17
CA LEU A 15 -0.16 8.32 6.84
C LEU A 15 -1.08 7.32 7.55
N ILE A 16 -0.68 6.05 7.62
CA ILE A 16 -1.40 5.03 8.40
C ILE A 16 -1.41 5.40 9.88
N LEU A 17 -0.26 5.82 10.43
CA LEU A 17 -0.15 6.29 11.81
C LEU A 17 -1.15 7.42 12.08
N LYS A 18 -1.18 8.43 11.21
CA LYS A 18 -2.12 9.53 11.29
C LYS A 18 -3.57 9.04 11.28
N LEU A 19 -3.92 8.14 10.37
CA LEU A 19 -5.27 7.55 10.29
C LEU A 19 -5.64 6.76 11.55
N LEU A 20 -4.72 5.99 12.13
CA LEU A 20 -4.97 5.25 13.37
C LEU A 20 -5.28 6.21 14.52
N ILE A 21 -4.52 7.29 14.66
CA ILE A 21 -4.72 8.29 15.71
C ILE A 21 -6.03 9.06 15.53
N THR A 22 -6.31 9.54 14.32
CA THR A 22 -7.53 10.33 14.02
C THR A 22 -8.81 9.51 14.15
N ASN A 23 -8.73 8.19 13.88
CA ASN A 23 -9.87 7.28 14.06
C ASN A 23 -9.90 6.60 15.45
N ASN A 24 -9.12 7.09 16.42
CA ASN A 24 -9.08 6.59 17.79
C ASN A 24 -8.75 5.09 17.93
N LEU A 25 -7.99 4.54 16.97
CA LEU A 25 -7.45 3.18 17.09
C LEU A 25 -6.27 3.17 18.06
N ASN A 26 -6.08 2.06 18.73
CA ASN A 26 -5.10 1.96 19.82
C ASN A 26 -3.70 1.63 19.29
N LEU A 27 -3.01 2.64 18.74
CA LEU A 27 -1.60 2.52 18.36
C LEU A 27 -0.73 2.50 19.61
N LYS A 28 -0.04 1.39 19.84
CA LYS A 28 0.78 1.15 21.04
C LYS A 28 2.27 1.27 20.79
N TYR A 29 2.72 0.93 19.58
CA TYR A 29 4.14 0.80 19.30
C TYR A 29 4.45 1.17 17.85
N VAL A 30 5.58 1.83 17.67
CA VAL A 30 6.11 2.24 16.37
C VAL A 30 7.60 1.93 16.33
N ASN A 31 8.05 1.31 15.24
CA ASN A 31 9.46 1.17 14.93
C ASN A 31 9.80 1.90 13.63
N GLU A 32 10.89 2.66 13.64
CA GLU A 32 11.48 3.29 12.44
C GLU A 32 12.98 3.05 12.46
N LEU A 33 13.54 2.64 11.32
CA LEU A 33 14.97 2.31 11.26
C LEU A 33 15.86 3.55 11.31
N ASN A 34 15.44 4.62 10.66
CA ASN A 34 16.27 5.80 10.42
C ASN A 34 15.96 6.90 11.42
N GLY A 35 17.04 7.55 11.90
CA GLY A 35 16.93 8.70 12.78
C GLY A 35 16.75 8.34 14.25
N ASP A 36 16.10 9.23 14.95
CA ASP A 36 15.79 9.17 16.37
C ASP A 36 14.36 9.68 16.64
N ILE A 37 13.94 9.75 17.90
CA ILE A 37 12.60 10.18 18.26
C ILE A 37 12.28 11.60 17.82
N TYR A 38 13.25 12.51 17.82
CA TYR A 38 13.04 13.91 17.43
C TYR A 38 12.88 14.04 15.92
N SER A 39 13.69 13.31 15.14
CA SER A 39 13.55 13.25 13.68
C SER A 39 12.24 12.56 13.26
N LEU A 40 11.83 11.51 13.96
CA LEU A 40 10.53 10.88 13.77
C LEU A 40 9.38 11.87 14.02
N LEU A 41 9.38 12.53 15.18
CA LEU A 41 8.39 13.55 15.54
C LEU A 41 8.32 14.63 14.47
N HIS A 42 9.46 15.20 14.09
CA HIS A 42 9.54 16.24 13.07
C HIS A 42 8.94 15.76 11.72
N SER A 43 9.27 14.54 11.30
CA SER A 43 8.74 13.98 10.06
C SER A 43 7.24 13.67 10.08
N LEU A 44 6.66 13.45 11.27
CA LEU A 44 5.22 13.29 11.45
C LEU A 44 4.49 14.63 11.44
N GLU A 45 5.07 15.64 12.10
CA GLU A 45 4.49 16.98 12.15
C GLU A 45 4.55 17.68 10.79
N PHE A 46 5.70 17.57 10.08
CA PHE A 46 5.95 18.26 8.81
C PHE A 46 6.11 17.26 7.67
N ASP A 47 5.22 17.33 6.69
CA ASP A 47 5.28 16.50 5.49
C ASP A 47 5.38 17.37 4.24
N SER A 48 6.39 17.13 3.40
CA SER A 48 6.63 17.89 2.17
C SER A 48 5.51 17.77 1.13
N ILE A 49 4.64 16.76 1.25
CA ILE A 49 3.54 16.50 0.31
C ILE A 49 2.21 16.90 0.93
N HIS A 50 1.98 16.51 2.19
CA HIS A 50 0.69 16.64 2.87
C HIS A 50 0.63 17.84 3.84
N GLY A 51 1.72 18.59 3.95
CA GLY A 51 1.80 19.77 4.81
C GLY A 51 1.93 19.45 6.30
N LYS A 52 1.65 20.44 7.14
CA LYS A 52 1.74 20.30 8.59
C LYS A 52 0.54 19.53 9.15
N TRP A 53 0.82 18.53 9.99
CA TRP A 53 -0.22 17.88 10.78
C TRP A 53 -0.46 18.67 12.07
N LEU A 54 -1.65 19.23 12.21
CA LEU A 54 -2.06 19.99 13.40
C LEU A 54 -2.46 19.00 14.52
N ALA A 55 -1.49 18.61 15.33
CA ALA A 55 -1.65 17.78 16.51
C ALA A 55 -0.61 18.23 17.56
N ASP A 56 -0.83 17.88 18.83
CA ASP A 56 0.15 18.09 19.89
C ASP A 56 1.16 16.96 19.87
N PHE A 57 2.44 17.31 19.69
CA PHE A 57 3.55 16.36 19.63
C PHE A 57 4.51 16.58 20.80
N GLU A 58 4.84 15.50 21.52
CA GLU A 58 5.86 15.51 22.57
C GLU A 58 6.73 14.25 22.44
N ALA A 59 8.01 14.37 22.70
CA ALA A 59 8.95 13.26 22.82
C ALA A 59 9.54 13.25 24.23
N LYS A 60 9.45 12.10 24.92
CA LYS A 60 9.98 11.93 26.25
C LYS A 60 10.45 10.48 26.46
N ASP A 61 11.69 10.31 26.92
CA ASP A 61 12.27 8.99 27.27
C ASP A 61 12.13 7.93 26.15
N ASN A 62 12.33 8.31 24.89
CA ASN A 62 12.11 7.48 23.70
C ASN A 62 10.65 7.07 23.47
N ASP A 63 9.69 7.68 24.14
CA ASP A 63 8.28 7.53 23.86
C ASP A 63 7.74 8.76 23.14
N LEU A 64 6.92 8.52 22.11
CA LEU A 64 6.21 9.55 21.36
C LEU A 64 4.84 9.78 21.98
N PHE A 65 4.46 11.05 22.16
CA PHE A 65 3.11 11.43 22.56
C PHE A 65 2.46 12.22 21.43
N ILE A 66 1.25 11.84 21.04
CA ILE A 66 0.44 12.56 20.05
C ILE A 66 -0.94 12.80 20.66
N ASN A 67 -1.32 14.06 20.81
CA ASN A 67 -2.55 14.47 21.51
C ASN A 67 -2.68 13.80 22.88
N GLY A 68 -1.60 13.75 23.65
CA GLY A 68 -1.51 13.13 24.96
C GLY A 68 -1.50 11.60 24.97
N LYS A 69 -1.66 10.93 23.84
CA LYS A 69 -1.59 9.45 23.76
C LYS A 69 -0.14 8.99 23.66
N LYS A 70 0.28 8.17 24.61
CA LYS A 70 1.62 7.57 24.65
C LYS A 70 1.75 6.45 23.62
N ILE A 71 2.81 6.48 22.82
CA ILE A 71 3.19 5.47 21.82
C ILE A 71 4.65 5.11 22.09
N LYS A 72 4.93 3.84 22.38
CA LYS A 72 6.30 3.36 22.51
C LYS A 72 7.01 3.41 21.17
N THR A 73 8.27 3.83 21.17
CA THR A 73 9.05 3.87 19.93
C THR A 73 10.34 3.07 20.03
N SER A 74 10.84 2.61 18.90
CA SER A 74 12.16 2.02 18.77
C SER A 74 12.77 2.30 17.39
N PHE A 75 14.09 2.10 17.29
CA PHE A 75 14.88 2.37 16.08
C PHE A 75 15.75 1.15 15.75
N HIS A 76 15.08 0.00 15.53
CA HIS A 76 15.75 -1.29 15.35
C HIS A 76 15.58 -1.81 13.92
N ASN A 77 16.65 -2.39 13.38
CA ASN A 77 16.65 -3.05 12.08
C ASN A 77 16.13 -4.50 12.17
N ASN A 78 16.37 -5.18 13.27
CA ASN A 78 16.00 -6.58 13.42
C ASN A 78 14.62 -6.73 14.08
N ILE A 79 13.71 -7.45 13.41
CA ILE A 79 12.37 -7.76 13.92
C ILE A 79 12.43 -8.43 15.28
N GLU A 80 13.41 -9.31 15.52
CA GLU A 80 13.54 -10.08 16.76
C GLU A 80 13.89 -9.23 17.98
N THR A 81 14.32 -7.98 17.78
CA THR A 81 14.60 -7.03 18.86
C THR A 81 13.40 -6.13 19.19
N LEU A 82 12.31 -6.23 18.44
CA LEU A 82 11.11 -5.42 18.66
C LEU A 82 10.31 -5.94 19.86
N ILE A 83 9.83 -5.03 20.70
CA ILE A 83 9.01 -5.37 21.87
C ILE A 83 7.54 -5.36 21.48
N LEU A 84 7.05 -6.47 20.94
CA LEU A 84 5.71 -6.60 20.37
C LEU A 84 4.75 -7.43 21.24
N LYS A 85 5.11 -7.66 22.51
CA LYS A 85 4.20 -8.29 23.46
C LYS A 85 2.91 -7.48 23.57
N ASP A 86 1.78 -8.16 23.57
CA ASP A 86 0.43 -7.59 23.62
C ASP A 86 -0.01 -6.81 22.37
N ILE A 87 0.67 -6.99 21.22
CA ILE A 87 0.24 -6.45 19.95
C ILE A 87 -0.67 -7.47 19.23
N ASP A 88 -1.89 -7.03 18.91
CA ASP A 88 -2.82 -7.86 18.16
C ASP A 88 -2.53 -7.81 16.66
N ILE A 89 -2.30 -6.61 16.12
CA ILE A 89 -2.07 -6.36 14.69
C ILE A 89 -0.80 -5.54 14.52
N LEU A 90 0.12 -6.04 13.71
CA LEU A 90 1.26 -5.27 13.24
C LEU A 90 1.06 -4.89 11.76
N ILE A 91 1.25 -3.61 11.44
CA ILE A 91 1.24 -3.11 10.08
C ILE A 91 2.68 -2.89 9.63
N ASP A 92 3.16 -3.71 8.69
CA ASP A 92 4.49 -3.58 8.10
C ASP A 92 4.46 -2.61 6.90
N CYS A 93 5.10 -1.47 7.08
CA CYS A 93 5.26 -0.42 6.07
C CYS A 93 6.72 -0.23 5.65
N THR A 94 7.60 -1.18 5.97
CA THR A 94 9.04 -1.10 5.65
C THR A 94 9.32 -1.16 4.16
N GLY A 95 8.47 -1.86 3.41
CA GLY A 95 8.65 -2.11 1.97
C GLY A 95 9.75 -3.13 1.63
N VAL A 96 10.43 -3.71 2.65
CA VAL A 96 11.51 -4.70 2.47
C VAL A 96 11.11 -6.10 2.91
N ASN A 97 10.22 -6.26 3.88
CA ASN A 97 9.75 -7.53 4.41
C ASN A 97 8.66 -8.14 3.50
N LYS A 98 9.06 -8.93 2.49
CA LYS A 98 8.18 -9.42 1.42
C LYS A 98 8.13 -10.93 1.30
N SER A 99 8.36 -11.65 2.38
CA SER A 99 8.20 -13.10 2.41
C SER A 99 7.61 -13.58 3.73
N SER A 100 6.83 -14.65 3.69
CA SER A 100 6.27 -15.30 4.87
C SER A 100 7.33 -15.63 5.89
N LYS A 101 8.48 -16.18 5.43
CA LYS A 101 9.62 -16.53 6.29
C LYS A 101 10.13 -15.36 7.14
N VAL A 102 10.20 -14.15 6.59
CA VAL A 102 10.62 -12.96 7.34
C VAL A 102 9.53 -12.51 8.29
N LEU A 103 8.28 -12.51 7.81
CA LEU A 103 7.12 -12.03 8.58
C LEU A 103 6.74 -12.97 9.74
N GLU A 104 7.09 -14.28 9.66
CA GLU A 104 6.93 -15.23 10.78
C GLU A 104 7.63 -14.77 12.06
N LYS A 105 8.71 -14.01 11.95
CA LYS A 105 9.42 -13.45 13.11
C LYS A 105 8.55 -12.55 13.98
N TYR A 106 7.55 -11.86 13.41
CA TYR A 106 6.60 -11.06 14.18
C TYR A 106 5.73 -11.92 15.09
N PHE A 107 5.36 -13.13 14.65
CA PHE A 107 4.57 -14.04 15.47
C PHE A 107 5.37 -14.60 16.64
N HIS A 108 6.65 -14.86 16.44
CA HIS A 108 7.56 -15.23 17.55
C HIS A 108 7.71 -14.11 18.58
N ALA A 109 7.60 -12.85 18.13
CA ALA A 109 7.59 -11.68 19.01
C ALA A 109 6.24 -11.42 19.70
N GLY A 110 5.19 -12.24 19.42
CA GLY A 110 3.90 -12.20 20.10
C GLY A 110 2.73 -11.58 19.30
N VAL A 111 2.97 -11.10 18.08
CA VAL A 111 1.92 -10.51 17.22
C VAL A 111 0.93 -11.60 16.75
N LYS A 112 -0.37 -11.27 16.68
CA LYS A 112 -1.40 -12.23 16.24
C LYS A 112 -1.67 -12.18 14.73
N LYS A 113 -1.63 -10.99 14.14
CA LYS A 113 -1.88 -10.75 12.70
C LYS A 113 -0.90 -9.72 12.14
N VAL A 114 -0.50 -9.92 10.90
CA VAL A 114 0.37 -8.99 10.17
C VAL A 114 -0.33 -8.48 8.91
N ILE A 115 -0.34 -7.17 8.73
CA ILE A 115 -0.81 -6.51 7.51
C ILE A 115 0.40 -5.89 6.84
N VAL A 116 0.67 -6.23 5.59
CA VAL A 116 1.79 -5.66 4.82
C VAL A 116 1.28 -4.64 3.83
N SER A 117 1.89 -3.45 3.82
CA SER A 117 1.52 -2.35 2.92
C SER A 117 1.99 -2.53 1.47
N ALA A 118 2.55 -3.68 1.14
CA ALA A 118 3.08 -4.04 -0.19
C ALA A 118 2.63 -5.45 -0.57
N PRO A 119 2.48 -5.75 -1.88
CA PRO A 119 2.06 -7.08 -2.32
C PRO A 119 3.13 -8.14 -2.05
N ILE A 120 2.69 -9.36 -1.75
CA ILE A 120 3.54 -10.54 -1.61
C ILE A 120 3.02 -11.62 -2.56
N ASP A 121 3.93 -12.18 -3.35
CA ASP A 121 3.62 -13.19 -4.37
C ASP A 121 3.82 -14.62 -3.80
N GLU A 122 3.04 -14.95 -2.78
CA GLU A 122 2.99 -16.27 -2.17
C GLU A 122 1.53 -16.75 -2.05
N THR A 123 1.28 -18.02 -2.34
CA THR A 123 -0.07 -18.59 -2.44
C THR A 123 -0.85 -18.63 -1.12
N ASN A 124 -0.15 -18.64 0.00
CA ASN A 124 -0.74 -18.67 1.35
C ASN A 124 -0.99 -17.27 1.93
N ILE A 125 -0.70 -16.21 1.17
CA ILE A 125 -0.89 -14.81 1.58
C ILE A 125 -1.98 -14.18 0.72
N ALA A 126 -3.02 -13.68 1.36
CA ALA A 126 -4.10 -12.99 0.68
C ALA A 126 -3.71 -11.53 0.39
N ASN A 127 -3.60 -11.19 -0.91
CA ASN A 127 -3.47 -9.82 -1.37
C ASN A 127 -4.87 -9.22 -1.51
N ILE A 128 -5.24 -8.31 -0.61
CA ILE A 128 -6.59 -7.78 -0.49
C ILE A 128 -6.67 -6.38 -1.09
N VAL A 129 -7.64 -6.20 -1.98
CA VAL A 129 -8.12 -4.89 -2.43
C VAL A 129 -9.51 -4.71 -1.82
N TYR A 130 -9.60 -3.77 -0.87
CA TYR A 130 -10.87 -3.51 -0.19
C TYR A 130 -11.94 -3.00 -1.19
N GLY A 131 -13.16 -3.53 -1.07
CA GLY A 131 -14.25 -3.31 -2.01
C GLY A 131 -14.28 -4.28 -3.18
N VAL A 132 -13.19 -5.01 -3.44
CA VAL A 132 -13.09 -5.94 -4.57
C VAL A 132 -13.07 -7.39 -4.11
N ASN A 133 -12.11 -7.76 -3.25
CA ASN A 133 -11.92 -9.17 -2.86
C ASN A 133 -11.72 -9.39 -1.36
N GLN A 134 -12.11 -8.48 -0.48
CA GLN A 134 -11.95 -8.65 0.98
C GLN A 134 -12.64 -9.89 1.54
N PHE A 135 -13.62 -10.45 0.83
CA PHE A 135 -14.33 -11.68 1.21
C PHE A 135 -13.44 -12.94 1.18
N VAL A 136 -12.27 -12.88 0.52
CA VAL A 136 -11.31 -14.00 0.54
C VAL A 136 -10.58 -14.11 1.88
N TYR A 137 -10.68 -13.09 2.74
CA TYR A 137 -10.05 -13.11 4.05
C TYR A 137 -10.76 -14.09 4.98
N ASP A 138 -10.02 -15.10 5.41
CA ASP A 138 -10.44 -16.05 6.43
C ASP A 138 -9.55 -15.87 7.67
N PRO A 139 -10.07 -15.38 8.80
CA PRO A 139 -9.28 -15.11 10.00
C PRO A 139 -8.64 -16.36 10.60
N SER A 140 -9.14 -17.55 10.31
CA SER A 140 -8.57 -18.81 10.77
C SER A 140 -7.35 -19.26 9.95
N LYS A 141 -7.27 -18.87 8.68
CA LYS A 141 -6.22 -19.26 7.75
C LYS A 141 -5.18 -18.17 7.53
N HIS A 142 -5.63 -16.92 7.41
CA HIS A 142 -4.77 -15.81 7.01
C HIS A 142 -4.24 -15.08 8.24
N ARG A 143 -3.04 -15.45 8.68
CA ARG A 143 -2.30 -14.70 9.70
C ARG A 143 -1.56 -13.49 9.11
N ILE A 144 -1.19 -13.59 7.83
CA ILE A 144 -0.55 -12.52 7.05
C ILE A 144 -1.52 -12.16 5.91
N ILE A 145 -1.78 -10.87 5.76
CA ILE A 145 -2.50 -10.31 4.61
C ILE A 145 -1.73 -9.11 4.07
N THR A 146 -1.99 -8.73 2.83
CA THR A 146 -1.43 -7.51 2.26
C THR A 146 -2.53 -6.58 1.79
N ALA A 147 -2.22 -5.28 1.73
CA ALA A 147 -3.06 -4.27 1.10
C ALA A 147 -2.80 -4.15 -0.42
N ALA A 148 -2.22 -5.18 -1.04
CA ALA A 148 -1.81 -5.19 -2.45
C ALA A 148 -0.89 -4.01 -2.83
N SER A 149 -0.91 -3.56 -4.10
CA SER A 149 -0.15 -2.40 -4.55
C SER A 149 -1.05 -1.19 -4.83
N CYS A 150 -0.46 0.00 -4.86
CA CYS A 150 -1.18 1.24 -5.21
C CYS A 150 -1.88 1.14 -6.57
N THR A 151 -1.19 0.66 -7.60
CA THR A 151 -1.78 0.49 -8.94
C THR A 151 -2.85 -0.60 -8.94
N THR A 152 -2.66 -1.70 -8.20
CA THR A 152 -3.69 -2.75 -8.09
C THR A 152 -4.96 -2.22 -7.41
N ASN A 153 -4.82 -1.40 -6.36
CA ASN A 153 -5.96 -0.75 -5.71
C ASN A 153 -6.68 0.25 -6.64
N CYS A 154 -5.96 0.89 -7.57
CA CYS A 154 -6.54 1.77 -8.56
C CYS A 154 -7.36 1.00 -9.62
N ILE A 155 -6.76 -0.04 -10.21
CA ILE A 155 -7.36 -0.71 -11.37
C ILE A 155 -8.36 -1.82 -11.02
N ALA A 156 -8.25 -2.45 -9.86
CA ALA A 156 -9.14 -3.57 -9.50
C ALA A 156 -10.62 -3.15 -9.38
N PRO A 157 -10.98 -2.01 -8.77
CA PRO A 157 -12.36 -1.51 -8.78
C PRO A 157 -12.88 -1.24 -10.19
N ILE A 158 -12.03 -0.69 -11.09
CA ILE A 158 -12.38 -0.42 -12.48
C ILE A 158 -12.67 -1.73 -13.21
N ILE A 159 -11.76 -2.70 -13.09
CA ILE A 159 -11.91 -4.02 -13.70
C ILE A 159 -13.13 -4.74 -13.14
N LYS A 160 -13.39 -4.65 -11.83
CA LYS A 160 -14.59 -5.20 -11.20
C LYS A 160 -15.85 -4.70 -11.91
N VAL A 161 -16.00 -3.39 -12.06
CA VAL A 161 -17.19 -2.79 -12.70
C VAL A 161 -17.30 -3.25 -14.15
N LEU A 162 -16.23 -3.19 -14.93
CA LEU A 162 -16.28 -3.51 -16.35
C LEU A 162 -16.40 -5.02 -16.61
N HIS A 163 -15.62 -5.82 -15.90
CA HIS A 163 -15.55 -7.26 -16.15
C HIS A 163 -16.80 -8.00 -15.67
N GLU A 164 -17.34 -7.63 -14.51
CA GLU A 164 -18.55 -8.27 -13.96
C GLU A 164 -19.83 -7.87 -14.71
N ASN A 165 -19.88 -6.72 -15.40
CA ASN A 165 -21.07 -6.23 -16.12
C ASN A 165 -21.02 -6.49 -17.62
N ILE A 166 -19.86 -6.34 -18.27
CA ILE A 166 -19.72 -6.39 -19.74
C ILE A 166 -18.78 -7.53 -20.16
N GLY A 167 -17.79 -7.84 -19.32
CA GLY A 167 -16.72 -8.79 -19.61
C GLY A 167 -15.57 -8.16 -20.39
N ILE A 168 -14.35 -8.38 -19.90
CA ILE A 168 -13.11 -7.95 -20.57
C ILE A 168 -12.51 -9.13 -21.30
N LYS A 169 -12.24 -8.98 -22.61
CA LYS A 169 -11.61 -9.99 -23.45
C LYS A 169 -10.10 -9.94 -23.30
N HIS A 170 -9.50 -8.77 -23.45
CA HIS A 170 -8.10 -8.47 -23.18
C HIS A 170 -7.88 -6.97 -23.02
N GLY A 171 -6.68 -6.54 -22.58
CA GLY A 171 -6.41 -5.12 -22.43
C GLY A 171 -4.96 -4.78 -22.12
N SER A 172 -4.68 -3.49 -22.20
CA SER A 172 -3.40 -2.87 -21.87
C SER A 172 -3.58 -1.80 -20.80
N ILE A 173 -2.63 -1.75 -19.88
CA ILE A 173 -2.64 -0.84 -18.73
C ILE A 173 -1.32 -0.07 -18.72
N SER A 174 -1.41 1.25 -18.88
CA SER A 174 -0.27 2.16 -18.80
C SER A 174 -0.38 3.03 -17.56
N THR A 175 0.62 2.97 -16.67
CA THR A 175 0.60 3.78 -15.44
C THR A 175 1.68 4.86 -15.49
N ILE A 176 1.27 6.12 -15.54
CA ILE A 176 2.14 7.28 -15.34
C ILE A 176 2.23 7.47 -13.83
N HIS A 177 3.37 7.04 -13.28
CA HIS A 177 3.48 6.76 -11.85
C HIS A 177 4.42 7.75 -11.17
N ASN A 178 4.01 8.26 -10.02
CA ASN A 178 4.85 9.08 -9.17
C ASN A 178 6.15 8.36 -8.75
N LEU A 179 7.12 9.13 -8.28
CA LEU A 179 8.36 8.61 -7.71
C LEU A 179 8.09 7.89 -6.38
N THR A 180 8.85 6.84 -6.16
CA THR A 180 8.91 6.13 -4.86
C THR A 180 10.38 5.96 -4.46
N ASN A 181 10.66 5.46 -3.26
CA ASN A 181 12.02 5.23 -2.79
C ASN A 181 12.82 4.22 -3.64
N SER A 182 12.21 3.61 -4.65
CA SER A 182 12.91 2.75 -5.61
C SER A 182 13.55 3.51 -6.77
N GLN A 183 13.31 4.80 -6.89
CA GLN A 183 13.98 5.71 -7.82
C GLN A 183 15.06 6.50 -7.11
N THR A 184 16.08 6.88 -7.88
CA THR A 184 17.20 7.70 -7.39
C THR A 184 17.09 9.15 -7.86
N LEU A 185 17.57 10.10 -7.04
CA LEU A 185 17.61 11.52 -7.41
C LEU A 185 18.70 11.80 -8.44
N VAL A 186 19.88 11.18 -8.31
CA VAL A 186 21.01 11.27 -9.21
C VAL A 186 21.36 9.89 -9.76
N ASP A 187 22.12 9.83 -10.84
CA ASP A 187 22.53 8.57 -11.46
C ASP A 187 23.33 7.71 -10.49
N ILE A 188 22.94 6.43 -10.36
CA ILE A 188 23.68 5.42 -9.58
C ILE A 188 23.78 4.11 -10.37
N PRO A 189 24.78 3.26 -10.11
CA PRO A 189 24.77 1.87 -10.57
C PRO A 189 23.54 1.11 -10.05
N HIS A 190 22.82 0.46 -10.96
CA HIS A 190 21.62 -0.31 -10.61
C HIS A 190 21.43 -1.48 -11.57
N VAL A 191 21.02 -2.66 -11.06
CA VAL A 191 20.77 -3.86 -11.89
C VAL A 191 19.75 -3.62 -13.00
N ASN A 192 18.76 -2.77 -12.77
CA ASN A 192 17.89 -2.26 -13.80
C ASN A 192 18.43 -0.90 -14.27
N LEU A 193 19.04 -0.85 -15.44
CA LEU A 193 19.75 0.32 -15.96
C LEU A 193 18.87 1.56 -16.04
N ARG A 194 17.58 1.42 -16.35
CA ARG A 194 16.65 2.56 -16.39
C ARG A 194 16.39 3.14 -15.00
N ARG A 195 16.31 2.29 -13.97
CA ARG A 195 16.07 2.74 -12.58
C ARG A 195 17.29 3.38 -11.94
N GLY A 196 18.48 3.17 -12.48
CA GLY A 196 19.69 3.85 -12.07
C GLY A 196 19.83 5.29 -12.59
N ARG A 197 18.90 5.75 -13.46
CA ARG A 197 18.89 7.11 -13.98
C ARG A 197 18.15 8.05 -13.05
N SER A 198 18.61 9.33 -13.02
CA SER A 198 17.99 10.39 -12.24
C SER A 198 16.49 10.50 -12.52
N ALA A 199 15.69 10.40 -11.48
CA ALA A 199 14.25 10.46 -11.57
C ALA A 199 13.69 11.88 -11.63
N ILE A 200 14.51 12.89 -11.36
CA ILE A 200 14.10 14.31 -11.39
C ILE A 200 13.94 14.80 -12.83
N ASN A 201 14.81 14.32 -13.73
CA ASN A 201 14.93 14.84 -15.10
C ASN A 201 14.50 13.84 -16.17
N ASN A 202 14.01 12.67 -15.79
CA ASN A 202 13.72 11.60 -16.75
C ASN A 202 12.33 11.00 -16.55
N LEU A 203 11.74 10.58 -17.67
CA LEU A 203 10.68 9.59 -17.69
C LEU A 203 11.34 8.22 -17.66
N ILE A 204 10.97 7.37 -16.69
CA ILE A 204 11.64 6.08 -16.48
C ILE A 204 10.65 4.94 -16.75
N PRO A 205 10.67 4.33 -17.95
CA PRO A 205 9.86 3.14 -18.24
C PRO A 205 10.29 1.96 -17.35
N THR A 206 9.33 1.27 -16.77
CA THR A 206 9.56 0.12 -15.89
C THR A 206 8.42 -0.88 -15.99
N THR A 207 8.68 -2.10 -15.56
CA THR A 207 7.63 -3.11 -15.42
C THR A 207 6.68 -2.78 -14.28
N THR A 208 5.44 -3.29 -14.36
CA THR A 208 4.47 -3.30 -13.28
C THR A 208 3.97 -4.71 -13.03
N GLY A 209 3.75 -5.06 -11.77
CA GLY A 209 3.13 -6.33 -11.37
C GLY A 209 1.60 -6.30 -11.36
N SER A 210 0.99 -5.17 -11.73
CA SER A 210 -0.45 -4.97 -11.51
C SER A 210 -1.32 -5.87 -12.37
N ALA A 211 -0.96 -6.10 -13.65
CA ALA A 211 -1.69 -7.04 -14.51
C ALA A 211 -1.65 -8.48 -13.95
N LYS A 212 -0.49 -8.92 -13.41
CA LYS A 212 -0.37 -10.21 -12.72
C LYS A 212 -1.22 -10.23 -11.45
N ALA A 213 -1.23 -9.15 -10.67
CA ALA A 213 -2.02 -9.07 -9.44
C ALA A 213 -3.52 -9.16 -9.71
N ILE A 214 -4.01 -8.55 -10.79
CA ILE A 214 -5.41 -8.70 -11.22
C ILE A 214 -5.75 -10.15 -11.55
N SER A 215 -4.85 -10.90 -12.15
CA SER A 215 -5.11 -12.32 -12.46
C SER A 215 -5.17 -13.23 -11.22
N LEU A 216 -4.77 -12.75 -10.04
CA LEU A 216 -5.02 -13.45 -8.78
C LEU A 216 -6.44 -13.20 -8.25
N ILE A 217 -7.05 -12.07 -8.63
CA ILE A 217 -8.44 -11.73 -8.26
C ILE A 217 -9.42 -12.30 -9.27
N TYR A 218 -9.09 -12.19 -10.56
CA TYR A 218 -9.86 -12.68 -11.70
C TYR A 218 -9.01 -13.66 -12.52
N PRO A 219 -8.97 -14.96 -12.16
CA PRO A 219 -8.12 -15.96 -12.82
C PRO A 219 -8.37 -16.10 -14.32
N GLU A 220 -9.59 -15.83 -14.77
CA GLU A 220 -10.01 -15.85 -16.19
C GLU A 220 -9.35 -14.75 -17.03
N LEU A 221 -8.81 -13.70 -16.39
CA LEU A 221 -8.04 -12.63 -17.04
C LEU A 221 -6.52 -12.93 -17.10
N LYS A 222 -6.10 -14.11 -16.64
CA LYS A 222 -4.68 -14.51 -16.70
C LYS A 222 -4.20 -14.55 -18.15
N GLY A 223 -3.13 -13.79 -18.42
CA GLY A 223 -2.55 -13.67 -19.77
C GLY A 223 -3.31 -12.76 -20.74
N LYS A 224 -4.47 -12.23 -20.34
CA LYS A 224 -5.27 -11.32 -21.17
C LYS A 224 -4.98 -9.84 -20.91
N LEU A 225 -4.38 -9.52 -19.78
CA LEU A 225 -3.97 -8.16 -19.43
C LEU A 225 -2.46 -8.03 -19.47
N ASN A 226 -1.99 -6.96 -20.08
CA ASN A 226 -0.58 -6.56 -20.08
C ASN A 226 -0.45 -5.15 -19.53
N GLY A 227 0.73 -4.78 -19.03
CA GLY A 227 0.92 -3.44 -18.50
C GLY A 227 2.36 -3.04 -18.28
N HIS A 228 2.58 -1.74 -18.30
CA HIS A 228 3.85 -1.10 -17.95
C HIS A 228 3.62 0.16 -17.14
N ALA A 229 4.68 0.67 -16.53
CA ALA A 229 4.65 1.93 -15.82
C ALA A 229 5.76 2.85 -16.31
N ILE A 230 5.49 4.14 -16.29
CA ILE A 230 6.48 5.19 -16.57
C ILE A 230 6.56 6.04 -15.31
N ARG A 231 7.73 6.04 -14.65
CA ARG A 231 7.97 6.93 -13.51
C ARG A 231 8.21 8.34 -14.02
N VAL A 232 7.55 9.30 -13.38
CA VAL A 232 7.59 10.73 -13.73
C VAL A 232 7.97 11.54 -12.50
N PRO A 233 8.58 12.74 -12.66
CA PRO A 233 9.12 13.54 -11.56
C PRO A 233 8.02 14.27 -10.75
N ILE A 234 7.07 13.51 -10.21
CA ILE A 234 6.04 13.98 -9.28
C ILE A 234 6.10 13.16 -8.00
N LEU A 235 5.79 13.76 -6.88
CA LEU A 235 5.93 13.14 -5.56
C LEU A 235 4.66 12.41 -5.10
N ASN A 236 3.51 12.76 -5.65
CA ASN A 236 2.23 12.21 -5.24
C ASN A 236 1.29 12.04 -6.42
N SER A 237 0.32 11.12 -6.28
CA SER A 237 -0.65 10.65 -7.28
C SER A 237 -0.01 9.98 -8.51
N SER A 238 -0.84 9.27 -9.24
CA SER A 238 -0.49 8.58 -10.49
C SER A 238 -1.72 8.55 -11.37
N LEU A 239 -1.51 8.53 -12.68
CA LEU A 239 -2.56 8.35 -13.67
C LEU A 239 -2.45 6.96 -14.27
N THR A 240 -3.55 6.23 -14.35
CA THR A 240 -3.59 4.95 -15.05
C THR A 240 -4.51 5.06 -16.27
N ASP A 241 -3.95 4.81 -17.43
CA ASP A 241 -4.67 4.70 -18.70
C ASP A 241 -4.90 3.22 -19.02
N CYS A 242 -6.16 2.87 -19.28
CA CYS A 242 -6.59 1.50 -19.54
C CYS A 242 -7.33 1.41 -20.88
N VAL A 243 -6.86 0.51 -21.74
CA VAL A 243 -7.54 0.18 -22.98
C VAL A 243 -7.98 -1.27 -22.92
N PHE A 244 -9.29 -1.52 -23.02
CA PHE A 244 -9.88 -2.85 -22.96
C PHE A 244 -10.70 -3.16 -24.20
N GLU A 245 -10.53 -4.36 -24.75
CA GLU A 245 -11.52 -4.96 -25.64
C GLU A 245 -12.55 -5.69 -24.80
N MET A 246 -13.82 -5.33 -24.98
CA MET A 246 -14.94 -5.87 -24.20
C MET A 246 -15.54 -7.09 -24.92
N ASN A 247 -16.19 -7.98 -24.17
CA ASN A 247 -16.88 -9.14 -24.75
C ASN A 247 -18.16 -8.76 -25.50
N SER A 248 -18.78 -7.64 -25.13
CA SER A 248 -20.01 -7.14 -25.75
C SER A 248 -19.83 -5.67 -26.16
N ASN A 249 -20.62 -5.25 -27.15
CA ASN A 249 -20.70 -3.84 -27.54
C ASN A 249 -21.24 -3.02 -26.36
N THR A 250 -20.70 -1.84 -26.19
CA THR A 250 -21.08 -0.91 -25.15
C THR A 250 -20.93 0.53 -25.63
N SER A 251 -21.41 1.47 -24.83
CA SER A 251 -21.33 2.91 -25.11
C SER A 251 -20.70 3.66 -23.94
N VAL A 252 -20.20 4.86 -24.22
CA VAL A 252 -19.67 5.76 -23.18
C VAL A 252 -20.72 6.00 -22.08
N HIS A 253 -21.99 6.20 -22.48
CA HIS A 253 -23.08 6.45 -21.54
C HIS A 253 -23.31 5.23 -20.62
N GLU A 254 -23.33 4.03 -21.18
CA GLU A 254 -23.50 2.79 -20.41
C GLU A 254 -22.36 2.59 -19.41
N ILE A 255 -21.11 2.74 -19.85
CA ILE A 255 -19.92 2.62 -18.99
C ILE A 255 -19.97 3.62 -17.84
N ASN A 256 -20.25 4.89 -18.13
CA ASN A 256 -20.34 5.93 -17.10
C ASN A 256 -21.46 5.63 -16.09
N ASN A 257 -22.62 5.17 -16.55
CA ASN A 257 -23.71 4.76 -15.66
C ASN A 257 -23.33 3.57 -14.76
N LEU A 258 -22.55 2.60 -15.26
CA LEU A 258 -22.07 1.49 -14.45
C LEU A 258 -21.14 1.98 -13.35
N PHE A 259 -20.20 2.87 -13.66
CA PHE A 259 -19.32 3.48 -12.66
C PHE A 259 -20.07 4.32 -11.64
N GLU A 260 -21.02 5.15 -12.07
CA GLU A 260 -21.86 5.94 -11.17
C GLU A 260 -22.64 5.06 -10.20
N LYS A 261 -23.32 4.03 -10.70
CA LYS A 261 -24.05 3.06 -9.86
C LYS A 261 -23.13 2.38 -8.87
N ALA A 262 -21.94 1.98 -9.30
CA ALA A 262 -20.97 1.33 -8.42
C ALA A 262 -20.48 2.28 -7.31
N SER A 263 -20.17 3.54 -7.64
CA SER A 263 -19.70 4.55 -6.68
C SER A 263 -20.76 4.92 -5.64
N GLN A 264 -22.02 4.88 -5.99
CA GLN A 264 -23.14 5.10 -5.07
C GLN A 264 -23.56 3.82 -4.30
N GLY A 265 -23.19 2.64 -4.81
CA GLY A 265 -23.57 1.34 -4.30
C GLY A 265 -22.40 0.55 -3.68
N SER A 266 -22.03 -0.57 -4.32
CA SER A 266 -21.06 -1.55 -3.80
C SER A 266 -19.64 -1.01 -3.60
N LEU A 267 -19.27 0.03 -4.30
CA LEU A 267 -17.96 0.69 -4.21
C LEU A 267 -18.03 2.10 -3.59
N LYS A 268 -19.11 2.39 -2.85
CA LYS A 268 -19.25 3.67 -2.16
C LYS A 268 -18.09 3.94 -1.20
N GLY A 269 -17.44 5.12 -1.35
CA GLY A 269 -16.26 5.49 -0.58
C GLY A 269 -14.94 4.84 -1.04
N ILE A 270 -14.99 4.07 -2.14
CA ILE A 270 -13.83 3.41 -2.77
C ILE A 270 -13.62 3.97 -4.18
N LEU A 271 -14.67 3.96 -4.97
CA LEU A 271 -14.72 4.56 -6.30
C LEU A 271 -15.41 5.92 -6.21
N GLY A 272 -14.74 6.97 -6.72
CA GLY A 272 -15.22 8.36 -6.73
C GLY A 272 -15.31 8.94 -8.11
#